data_feef98dd0a39780a0dad0a6de30535ab
#
_entry.id   feef98dd0a39780a0dad0a6de30535ab
#
_cell.length_a   1.000
_cell.length_b   1.000
_cell.length_c   1.000
_cell.angle_alpha   90.00
_cell.angle_beta   90.00
_cell.angle_gamma   90.00
#
_symmetry.space_group_name_H-M   'P 1'
#
loop_
_entity.id
_entity.type
_entity.pdbx_description
1 polymer ?
#
loop_
_entity_poly.entity_id
_entity_poly.type
_entity_poly.pdbx_seq_one_letter_code
_entity_poly.pdbx_strand_id
1 'polypeptide(L)'
;MFQKKNNEKLESFIGANSSFKGDIQTKGTLRIDGTVEGNIDTDWLIIGEKGSLIGDVRANGVIVGGKIEGMVNAKEIIEIKGKGEITGDINTPKLSVSEGAILNGRATMTKDTNVIELQVRSKA
;
A
#
# COMPACT_ATOMS: atom_id res chain seq x y z
N MET A 1 -13.85 -22.49 11.94
CA MET A 1 -13.25 -22.25 11.67
C MET A 1 -12.36 -22.29 11.20
N PHE A 2 -12.08 -22.11 11.05
CA PHE A 2 -11.31 -22.07 10.46
C PHE A 2 -10.27 -21.81 10.82
N GLN A 3 -9.70 -21.55 10.90
CA GLN A 3 -8.76 -21.38 11.14
C GLN A 3 -7.98 -20.83 11.10
N LYS A 4 -7.53 -20.35 11.28
CA LYS A 4 -6.73 -19.78 11.27
C LYS A 4 -5.56 -19.69 11.46
N LYS A 5 -5.12 -19.84 11.42
CA LYS A 5 -3.88 -19.68 11.65
C LYS A 5 -3.11 -19.03 10.64
N ASN A 6 -3.47 -18.98 9.57
CA ASN A 6 -2.78 -18.41 8.47
C ASN A 6 -3.13 -16.98 8.35
N ASN A 7 -2.25 -16.11 8.73
CA ASN A 7 -2.55 -14.70 8.72
C ASN A 7 -2.48 -14.07 7.37
N GLU A 8 -1.98 -14.79 6.39
CA GLU A 8 -1.87 -14.21 5.09
C GLU A 8 -3.08 -14.40 4.24
N LYS A 9 -4.09 -15.02 4.80
CA LYS A 9 -5.28 -15.18 4.04
C LYS A 9 -5.95 -13.87 3.78
N LEU A 10 -6.61 -13.78 2.65
CA LEU A 10 -7.37 -12.62 2.30
C LEU A 10 -8.56 -12.51 3.22
N GLU A 11 -8.64 -11.43 3.95
CA GLU A 11 -9.73 -11.23 4.87
C GLU A 11 -10.79 -10.32 4.32
N SER A 12 -10.42 -9.43 3.41
CA SER A 12 -11.36 -8.46 2.87
C SER A 12 -11.02 -8.19 1.43
N PHE A 13 -12.03 -7.85 0.67
CA PHE A 13 -11.84 -7.66 -0.75
C PHE A 13 -12.82 -6.63 -1.27
N ILE A 14 -12.30 -5.65 -2.01
CA ILE A 14 -13.13 -4.66 -2.68
C ILE A 14 -12.91 -4.86 -4.17
N GLY A 15 -13.94 -5.33 -4.85
CA GLY A 15 -13.84 -5.73 -6.23
C GLY A 15 -13.76 -4.58 -7.19
N ALA A 16 -13.47 -4.90 -8.45
CA ALA A 16 -13.13 -3.91 -9.46
C ALA A 16 -14.25 -2.94 -9.75
N ASN A 17 -15.49 -3.37 -9.59
CA ASN A 17 -16.61 -2.49 -9.88
C ASN A 17 -17.20 -1.87 -8.62
N SER A 18 -16.48 -1.92 -7.53
CA SER A 18 -16.95 -1.42 -6.25
C SER A 18 -16.26 -0.12 -5.89
N SER A 19 -16.97 0.68 -5.14
CA SER A 19 -16.46 1.95 -4.68
C SER A 19 -16.82 2.09 -3.21
N PHE A 20 -15.87 2.54 -2.42
CA PHE A 20 -16.06 2.63 -0.98
C PHE A 20 -15.51 3.95 -0.49
N LYS A 21 -16.27 4.63 0.34
CA LYS A 21 -15.82 5.84 1.00
C LYS A 21 -15.93 5.66 2.49
N GLY A 22 -14.85 5.92 3.20
CA GLY A 22 -14.82 5.77 4.64
C GLY A 22 -13.52 5.12 5.04
N ASP A 23 -13.33 5.02 6.35
CA ASP A 23 -12.12 4.43 6.89
C ASP A 23 -12.31 2.93 7.06
N ILE A 24 -11.26 2.19 6.78
CA ILE A 24 -11.29 0.73 6.89
C ILE A 24 -10.24 0.30 7.88
N GLN A 25 -10.63 -0.49 8.83
CA GLN A 25 -9.73 -1.08 9.79
C GLN A 25 -10.00 -2.56 9.81
N THR A 26 -9.01 -3.36 9.49
CA THR A 26 -9.21 -4.79 9.44
C THR A 26 -7.89 -5.47 9.73
N LYS A 27 -7.97 -6.74 10.14
CA LYS A 27 -6.78 -7.54 10.32
C LYS A 27 -6.63 -8.46 9.13
N GLY A 28 -5.42 -8.96 8.95
CA GLY A 28 -5.18 -9.82 7.81
C GLY A 28 -4.90 -9.00 6.57
N THR A 29 -5.31 -9.53 5.45
CA THR A 29 -5.01 -8.94 4.16
C THR A 29 -6.25 -8.31 3.55
N LEU A 30 -6.11 -7.07 3.13
CA LEU A 30 -7.16 -6.36 2.41
C LEU A 30 -6.69 -6.17 0.97
N ARG A 31 -7.51 -6.62 0.04
CA ARG A 31 -7.20 -6.43 -1.38
C ARG A 31 -8.20 -5.49 -2.00
N ILE A 32 -7.70 -4.49 -2.73
CA ILE A 32 -8.54 -3.50 -3.37
C ILE A 32 -8.30 -3.55 -4.87
N ASP A 33 -9.33 -3.91 -5.61
CA ASP A 33 -9.31 -3.83 -7.07
C ASP A 33 -10.26 -2.76 -7.57
N GLY A 34 -11.00 -2.14 -6.67
CA GLY A 34 -11.91 -1.07 -7.00
C GLY A 34 -11.37 0.27 -6.52
N THR A 35 -12.25 1.13 -6.09
CA THR A 35 -11.89 2.48 -5.66
C THR A 35 -12.22 2.66 -4.20
N VAL A 36 -11.28 3.20 -3.45
CA VAL A 36 -11.48 3.49 -2.03
C VAL A 36 -11.03 4.91 -1.76
N GLU A 37 -11.84 5.60 -0.99
CA GLU A 37 -11.51 6.95 -0.56
C GLU A 37 -11.64 6.99 0.96
N GLY A 38 -10.52 7.07 1.66
CA GLY A 38 -10.52 7.05 3.11
C GLY A 38 -9.21 6.47 3.61
N ASN A 39 -9.11 6.33 4.92
CA ASN A 39 -7.88 5.85 5.54
C ASN A 39 -7.97 4.35 5.78
N ILE A 40 -6.85 3.67 5.65
CA ILE A 40 -6.81 2.23 5.77
C ILE A 40 -5.80 1.83 6.82
N ASP A 41 -6.21 0.93 7.70
CA ASP A 41 -5.36 0.36 8.73
C ASP A 41 -5.54 -1.15 8.65
N THR A 42 -4.54 -1.87 8.20
CA THR A 42 -4.63 -3.31 8.01
C THR A 42 -3.26 -3.92 8.18
N ASP A 43 -3.18 -5.24 8.29
CA ASP A 43 -1.89 -5.91 8.37
C ASP A 43 -1.19 -5.89 7.03
N TRP A 44 -1.88 -6.29 5.97
CA TRP A 44 -1.32 -6.29 4.62
C TRP A 44 -2.32 -5.67 3.66
N LEU A 45 -1.81 -4.82 2.80
CA LEU A 45 -2.65 -4.17 1.80
C LEU A 45 -2.14 -4.50 0.41
N ILE A 46 -3.05 -4.93 -0.45
CA ILE A 46 -2.73 -5.20 -1.84
C ILE A 46 -3.65 -4.35 -2.71
N ILE A 47 -3.04 -3.50 -3.53
CA ILE A 47 -3.80 -2.71 -4.50
C ILE A 47 -3.57 -3.35 -5.86
N GLY A 48 -4.60 -3.93 -6.45
CA GLY A 48 -4.50 -4.55 -7.76
C GLY A 48 -4.32 -3.51 -8.85
N GLU A 49 -4.03 -3.97 -10.05
CA GLU A 49 -3.73 -3.06 -11.15
C GLU A 49 -4.87 -2.09 -11.45
N LYS A 50 -6.09 -2.51 -11.16
CA LYS A 50 -7.24 -1.64 -11.39
C LYS A 50 -7.67 -0.90 -10.13
N GLY A 51 -6.97 -1.14 -9.04
CA GLY A 51 -7.34 -0.53 -7.78
C GLY A 51 -6.85 0.90 -7.68
N SER A 52 -7.55 1.68 -6.89
CA SER A 52 -7.21 3.07 -6.67
C SER A 52 -7.59 3.45 -5.25
N LEU A 53 -6.67 4.10 -4.57
CA LEU A 53 -6.89 4.50 -3.19
C LEU A 53 -6.49 5.94 -3.01
N ILE A 54 -7.39 6.72 -2.44
CA ILE A 54 -7.10 8.09 -2.05
C ILE A 54 -7.25 8.16 -0.55
N GLY A 55 -6.15 8.38 0.15
CA GLY A 55 -6.16 8.43 1.60
C GLY A 55 -4.85 7.93 2.15
N ASP A 56 -4.79 7.81 3.46
CA ASP A 56 -3.58 7.39 4.14
C ASP A 56 -3.64 5.92 4.49
N VAL A 57 -2.49 5.28 4.46
CA VAL A 57 -2.39 3.84 4.69
C VAL A 57 -1.45 3.58 5.85
N ARG A 58 -1.85 2.65 6.68
CA ARG A 58 -1.01 2.15 7.75
C ARG A 58 -1.09 0.64 7.74
N ALA A 59 0.02 -0.02 7.51
CA ALA A 59 0.03 -1.47 7.38
C ALA A 59 1.39 -2.01 7.73
N ASN A 60 1.49 -3.33 7.86
CA ASN A 60 2.80 -3.95 7.98
C ASN A 60 3.46 -4.02 6.62
N GLY A 61 2.71 -4.40 5.61
CA GLY A 61 3.23 -4.46 4.26
C GLY A 61 2.21 -3.95 3.26
N VAL A 62 2.71 -3.37 2.18
CA VAL A 62 1.85 -2.81 1.14
C VAL A 62 2.40 -3.23 -0.20
N ILE A 63 1.54 -3.78 -1.04
CA ILE A 63 1.90 -4.15 -2.40
C ILE A 63 1.00 -3.35 -3.34
N VAL A 64 1.61 -2.56 -4.20
CA VAL A 64 0.88 -1.62 -5.02
C VAL A 64 1.06 -1.97 -6.49
N GLY A 65 -0.02 -2.45 -7.11
CA GLY A 65 -0.05 -2.64 -8.54
C GLY A 65 -0.90 -1.62 -9.25
N GLY A 66 -1.66 -0.84 -8.49
CA GLY A 66 -2.52 0.21 -9.01
C GLY A 66 -2.06 1.56 -8.52
N LYS A 67 -2.98 2.36 -8.01
CA LYS A 67 -2.65 3.73 -7.64
C LYS A 67 -2.97 4.00 -6.19
N ILE A 68 -2.09 4.73 -5.53
CA ILE A 68 -2.34 5.26 -4.20
C ILE A 68 -1.99 6.73 -4.22
N GLU A 69 -2.88 7.52 -3.64
CA GLU A 69 -2.65 8.95 -3.50
C GLU A 69 -2.80 9.28 -2.04
N GLY A 70 -1.70 9.63 -1.38
CA GLY A 70 -1.70 9.91 0.04
C GLY A 70 -0.44 9.39 0.69
N MET A 71 -0.46 9.31 2.01
CA MET A 71 0.70 8.88 2.77
C MET A 71 0.61 7.38 3.05
N VAL A 72 1.71 6.68 2.85
CA VAL A 72 1.74 5.24 3.05
C VAL A 72 2.79 4.92 4.10
N ASN A 73 2.35 4.33 5.20
CA ASN A 73 3.25 3.93 6.27
C ASN A 73 3.22 2.42 6.41
N ALA A 74 4.36 1.79 6.21
CA ALA A 74 4.48 0.35 6.34
C ALA A 74 5.56 0.04 7.35
N LYS A 75 5.29 -0.95 8.19
CA LYS A 75 6.26 -1.32 9.21
C LYS A 75 7.32 -2.26 8.68
N GLU A 76 7.07 -2.93 7.59
CA GLU A 76 8.00 -3.92 7.06
C GLU A 76 8.45 -3.61 5.65
N ILE A 77 7.52 -3.43 4.73
CA ILE A 77 7.91 -3.27 3.33
C ILE A 77 6.82 -2.59 2.52
N ILE A 78 7.23 -1.80 1.55
CA ILE A 78 6.36 -1.32 0.50
C ILE A 78 6.94 -1.81 -0.82
N GLU A 79 6.11 -2.48 -1.60
CA GLU A 79 6.52 -3.00 -2.89
C GLU A 79 5.64 -2.37 -3.97
N ILE A 80 6.27 -1.67 -4.93
CA ILE A 80 5.54 -1.05 -6.02
C ILE A 80 5.81 -1.86 -7.27
N LYS A 81 4.77 -2.47 -7.81
CA LYS A 81 4.88 -3.31 -8.98
C LYS A 81 4.96 -2.49 -10.25
N GLY A 82 5.17 -3.14 -11.37
CA GLY A 82 5.48 -2.45 -12.61
C GLY A 82 4.46 -1.45 -13.09
N LYS A 83 3.19 -1.63 -12.72
CA LYS A 83 2.17 -0.65 -13.11
C LYS A 83 1.69 0.16 -11.92
N GLY A 84 2.36 0.00 -10.81
CA GLY A 84 1.97 0.69 -9.60
C GLY A 84 2.41 2.13 -9.60
N GLU A 85 1.65 2.94 -8.90
CA GLU A 85 1.95 4.36 -8.79
C GLU A 85 1.56 4.84 -7.43
N ILE A 86 2.46 5.51 -6.74
CA ILE A 86 2.17 6.16 -5.48
C ILE A 86 2.47 7.64 -5.63
N THR A 87 1.49 8.47 -5.31
CA THR A 87 1.68 9.91 -5.27
C THR A 87 1.51 10.34 -3.83
N GLY A 88 2.60 10.77 -3.21
CA GLY A 88 2.59 11.16 -1.82
C GLY A 88 3.85 10.68 -1.13
N ASP A 89 3.83 10.71 0.19
CA ASP A 89 4.99 10.35 0.98
C ASP A 89 4.87 8.92 1.47
N ILE A 90 5.99 8.21 1.47
CA ILE A 90 5.99 6.86 2.00
C ILE A 90 7.02 6.76 3.11
N ASN A 91 6.75 5.86 4.05
CA ASN A 91 7.62 5.64 5.18
C ASN A 91 7.68 4.13 5.40
N THR A 92 8.86 3.55 5.22
CA THR A 92 9.01 2.12 5.33
C THR A 92 10.49 1.79 5.54
N PRO A 93 10.80 0.70 6.25
CA PRO A 93 12.19 0.28 6.34
C PRO A 93 12.71 -0.41 5.08
N LYS A 94 11.81 -0.85 4.23
CA LYS A 94 12.22 -1.58 3.04
C LYS A 94 11.35 -1.18 1.87
N LEU A 95 11.94 -0.84 0.76
CA LEU A 95 11.22 -0.40 -0.42
C LEU A 95 11.69 -1.18 -1.63
N SER A 96 10.75 -1.74 -2.37
CA SER A 96 11.03 -2.45 -3.60
C SER A 96 10.24 -1.79 -4.72
N VAL A 97 10.93 -1.38 -5.77
CA VAL A 97 10.30 -0.69 -6.89
C VAL A 97 10.63 -1.44 -8.16
N SER A 98 9.62 -1.96 -8.82
CA SER A 98 9.80 -2.68 -10.06
C SER A 98 9.94 -1.72 -11.23
N GLU A 99 10.53 -2.22 -12.30
CA GLU A 99 10.65 -1.43 -13.50
C GLU A 99 9.26 -1.02 -13.99
N GLY A 100 9.09 0.23 -14.31
CA GLY A 100 7.80 0.75 -14.76
C GLY A 100 6.97 1.38 -13.67
N ALA A 101 7.36 1.17 -12.41
CA ALA A 101 6.62 1.75 -11.30
C ALA A 101 6.93 3.24 -11.18
N ILE A 102 6.01 3.96 -10.56
CA ILE A 102 6.15 5.40 -10.40
C ILE A 102 5.98 5.74 -8.93
N LEU A 103 6.90 6.55 -8.43
CA LEU A 103 6.76 7.12 -7.11
C LEU A 103 6.96 8.63 -7.22
N ASN A 104 5.90 9.38 -6.95
CA ASN A 104 5.95 10.83 -6.95
C ASN A 104 5.82 11.29 -5.52
N GLY A 105 6.91 11.74 -4.92
CA GLY A 105 6.87 12.19 -3.56
C GLY A 105 8.15 11.88 -2.86
N ARG A 106 8.05 11.65 -1.56
CA ARG A 106 9.22 11.47 -0.72
C ARG A 106 9.16 10.09 -0.08
N ALA A 107 10.29 9.43 -0.04
CA ALA A 107 10.40 8.16 0.64
C ALA A 107 11.31 8.33 1.84
N THR A 108 10.80 7.98 3.01
CA THR A 108 11.60 7.98 4.23
C THR A 108 11.79 6.53 4.63
N MET A 109 13.05 6.13 4.75
CA MET A 109 13.36 4.76 5.10
C MET A 109 14.00 4.74 6.46
N THR A 110 13.38 4.03 7.36
CA THR A 110 13.85 3.96 8.73
C THR A 110 14.32 2.54 8.99
N LYS A 111 15.56 2.42 9.46
CA LYS A 111 16.10 1.12 9.74
C LYS A 111 16.91 1.23 11.00
N ASP A 112 16.46 0.56 12.05
CA ASP A 112 17.08 0.68 13.35
C ASP A 112 17.09 2.13 13.78
N THR A 113 18.25 2.74 13.90
CA THR A 113 18.34 4.12 14.31
C THR A 113 18.63 5.05 13.17
N ASN A 114 18.71 4.55 11.96
CA ASN A 114 19.04 5.37 10.81
C ASN A 114 17.79 5.72 10.03
N VAL A 115 17.76 6.95 9.56
CA VAL A 115 16.68 7.41 8.73
C VAL A 115 17.27 7.89 7.43
N ILE A 116 16.81 7.32 6.34
CA ILE A 116 17.25 7.72 5.02
C ILE A 116 16.07 8.33 4.32
N GLU A 117 16.22 9.56 3.89
CA GLU A 117 15.15 10.26 3.23
C GLU A 117 15.52 10.51 1.79
N LEU A 118 14.68 10.09 0.88
CA LEU A 118 14.90 10.24 -0.54
C LEU A 118 13.76 11.01 -1.15
N GLN A 119 14.08 11.87 -2.08
CA GLN A 119 13.05 12.50 -2.88
C GLN A 119 13.10 11.89 -4.25
N VAL A 120 12.01 11.25 -4.64
CA VAL A 120 11.96 10.51 -5.87
C VAL A 120 10.90 11.09 -6.77
N ARG A 121 11.28 11.33 -8.03
CA ARG A 121 10.34 11.79 -8.97
C ARG A 121 10.61 11.02 -10.19
N SER A 122 10.22 9.78 -10.23
CA SER A 122 10.69 8.98 -11.29
C SER A 122 9.61 8.20 -11.91
N LYS A 123 9.82 7.91 -13.16
CA LYS A 123 9.09 6.95 -13.80
C LYS A 123 10.09 6.06 -14.31
N ALA A 124 9.99 4.87 -13.95
CA ALA A 124 10.99 3.93 -14.33
C ALA A 124 10.67 3.31 -15.64
#